data_ff421b3cd026ebc5d152960cd752ee7a
#
_entry.id   ff421b3cd026ebc5d152960cd752ee7a
#
_cell.length_a   1.000
_cell.length_b   1.000
_cell.length_c   1.000
_cell.angle_alpha   90.00
_cell.angle_beta   90.00
_cell.angle_gamma   90.00
#
_symmetry.space_group_name_H-M   'P 1'
#
loop_
_entity.id
_entity.type
_entity.pdbx_description
1 polymer ?
#
loop_
_entity_poly.entity_id
_entity_poly.type
_entity_poly.pdbx_seq_one_letter_code
_entity_poly.pdbx_strand_id
1 'polypeptide(L)' 'MKAKELLEILQKLDPETLIVVDGYEGDYCEPKGAEQIHVTGPHKDVPWYYGDYKDHIDDIDGHPIKALHLTR' A
#
# COMPACT_ATOMS: atom_id res chain seq x y z
N MET A 1 0.27 3.19 -7.86
CA MET A 1 -1.18 3.15 -8.18
C MET A 1 -1.90 4.23 -7.41
N LYS A 2 -2.74 4.99 -8.08
CA LYS A 2 -3.58 6.00 -7.43
C LYS A 2 -4.95 5.42 -7.11
N ALA A 3 -5.64 6.02 -6.13
CA ALA A 3 -6.97 5.55 -5.74
C ALA A 3 -7.94 5.49 -6.92
N LYS A 4 -7.88 6.43 -7.84
CA LYS A 4 -8.76 6.43 -9.02
C LYS A 4 -8.53 5.22 -9.92
N GLU A 5 -7.29 4.73 -10.02
CA GLU A 5 -6.98 3.53 -10.79
C GLU A 5 -7.54 2.29 -10.12
N LEU A 6 -7.39 2.20 -8.80
CA LEU A 6 -7.95 1.10 -8.03
C LEU A 6 -9.47 1.08 -8.11
N LEU A 7 -10.09 2.26 -8.05
CA LEU A 7 -11.54 2.37 -8.16
C LEU A 7 -12.04 1.82 -9.49
N GLU A 8 -11.36 2.14 -10.60
CA GLU A 8 -11.72 1.61 -11.91
C GLU A 8 -11.66 0.09 -11.97
N ILE A 9 -10.61 -0.49 -11.35
CA ILE A 9 -10.48 -1.96 -11.28
C ILE A 9 -11.64 -2.55 -10.49
N LEU A 10 -11.93 -1.98 -9.32
CA LEU A 10 -12.98 -2.49 -8.43
C LEU A 10 -14.36 -2.40 -9.06
N GLN A 11 -14.64 -1.36 -9.82
CA GLN A 11 -15.94 -1.16 -10.47
C GLN A 11 -16.25 -2.25 -11.49
N LYS A 12 -15.24 -2.92 -12.02
CA LYS A 12 -15.41 -4.01 -13.01
C LYS A 12 -15.56 -5.38 -12.36
N LEU A 13 -15.43 -5.47 -11.05
CA LEU A 13 -15.50 -6.74 -10.33
C LEU A 13 -16.84 -6.90 -9.63
N ASP A 14 -17.21 -8.16 -9.42
CA ASP A 14 -18.35 -8.50 -8.56
C ASP A 14 -18.03 -8.00 -7.14
N PRO A 15 -19.00 -7.38 -6.44
CA PRO A 15 -18.76 -6.92 -5.06
C PRO A 15 -18.36 -8.03 -4.09
N GLU A 16 -18.65 -9.29 -4.42
CA GLU A 16 -18.26 -10.43 -3.58
C GLU A 16 -16.86 -10.96 -3.90
N THR A 17 -16.14 -10.33 -4.84
CA THR A 17 -14.77 -10.72 -5.16
C THR A 17 -13.88 -10.57 -3.94
N LEU A 18 -13.18 -11.64 -3.57
CA LEU A 18 -12.27 -11.62 -2.43
C LEU A 18 -11.05 -10.72 -2.70
N ILE A 19 -10.73 -9.85 -1.78
CA ILE A 19 -9.53 -9.03 -1.84
C ILE A 19 -8.45 -9.68 -0.97
N VAL A 20 -7.26 -9.84 -1.51
CA VAL A 20 -6.15 -10.45 -0.79
C VAL A 20 -4.91 -9.56 -0.86
N VAL A 21 -4.01 -9.75 0.08
CA VAL A 21 -2.68 -9.16 0.10
C VAL A 21 -1.68 -10.29 0.33
N ASP A 22 -0.41 -10.02 0.08
CA ASP A 22 0.62 -11.02 0.28
C ASP A 22 0.69 -11.45 1.74
N GLY A 23 0.83 -12.76 1.95
CA GLY A 23 1.10 -13.30 3.28
C GLY A 23 2.55 -13.02 3.69
N TYR A 24 2.86 -13.33 4.94
CA TYR A 24 4.17 -13.01 5.50
C TYR A 24 5.31 -13.74 4.77
N GLU A 25 5.20 -15.05 4.60
CA GLU A 25 6.23 -15.84 3.95
C GLU A 25 5.78 -16.51 2.66
N GLY A 26 4.56 -16.26 2.24
CA GLY A 26 3.99 -16.84 1.03
C GLY A 26 2.49 -16.85 1.09
N ASP A 27 1.88 -17.33 0.01
CA ASP A 27 0.43 -17.37 -0.13
C ASP A 27 -0.21 -15.99 0.10
N TYR A 28 -1.50 -15.97 0.40
CA TYR A 28 -2.26 -14.72 0.48
C TYR A 28 -3.12 -14.71 1.73
N CYS A 29 -3.41 -13.53 2.22
CA CYS A 29 -4.37 -13.36 3.30
C CYS A 29 -5.30 -12.19 3.01
N GLU A 30 -6.43 -12.15 3.69
CA GLU A 30 -7.32 -11.01 3.59
C GLU A 30 -6.75 -9.84 4.37
N PRO A 31 -6.87 -8.62 3.86
CA PRO A 31 -6.50 -7.45 4.66
C PRO A 31 -7.44 -7.34 5.86
N LYS A 32 -6.88 -7.02 7.02
CA LYS A 32 -7.70 -6.80 8.23
C LYS A 32 -8.36 -5.43 8.22
N GLY A 33 -7.83 -4.51 7.44
CA GLY A 33 -8.38 -3.19 7.34
C GLY A 33 -7.60 -2.32 6.39
N ALA A 34 -7.97 -1.05 6.38
CA ALA A 34 -7.30 -0.04 5.56
C ALA A 34 -7.17 1.22 6.40
N GLU A 35 -6.00 1.85 6.37
CA GLU A 35 -5.77 3.08 7.10
C GLU A 35 -5.09 4.11 6.21
N GLN A 36 -5.39 5.37 6.45
CA GLN A 36 -4.73 6.46 5.76
C GLN A 36 -3.46 6.82 6.51
N ILE A 37 -2.33 6.80 5.80
CA ILE A 37 -1.03 7.13 6.36
C ILE A 37 -0.35 8.17 5.49
N HIS A 38 0.78 8.68 5.95
CA HIS A 38 1.64 9.55 5.16
C HIS A 38 2.99 8.87 4.97
N VAL A 39 3.46 8.86 3.73
CA VAL A 39 4.72 8.23 3.35
C VAL A 39 5.60 9.23 2.60
N THR A 40 6.87 8.93 2.49
CA THR A 40 7.81 9.70 1.68
C THR A 40 8.43 8.80 0.63
N GLY A 41 8.85 9.39 -0.50
CA GLY A 41 9.47 8.66 -1.57
C GLY A 41 8.86 9.00 -2.93
N PRO A 42 9.11 8.18 -3.96
CA PRO A 42 9.85 6.92 -3.90
C PRO A 42 11.36 7.14 -3.68
N HIS A 43 11.95 6.28 -2.89
CA HIS A 43 13.38 6.27 -2.62
C HIS A 43 14.10 5.35 -3.59
N LYS A 44 15.27 5.76 -4.10
CA LYS A 44 15.96 5.02 -5.16
C LYS A 44 17.00 4.03 -4.65
N ASP A 45 17.67 4.35 -3.56
CA ASP A 45 18.81 3.58 -3.09
C ASP A 45 18.45 2.68 -1.91
N VAL A 46 17.31 2.00 -2.02
CA VAL A 46 16.87 1.05 -0.99
C VAL A 46 17.21 -0.37 -1.41
N PRO A 47 17.49 -1.26 -0.45
CA PRO A 47 17.65 -2.69 -0.76
C PRO A 47 16.39 -3.24 -1.43
N TRP A 48 16.55 -4.25 -2.30
CA TRP A 48 15.43 -4.82 -3.05
C TRP A 48 14.32 -5.38 -2.15
N TYR A 49 14.65 -5.74 -0.92
CA TYR A 49 13.68 -6.31 0.03
C TYR A 49 12.94 -5.26 0.85
N TYR A 50 13.25 -3.98 0.68
CA TYR A 50 12.49 -2.89 1.28
C TYR A 50 11.60 -2.25 0.22
N GLY A 51 10.51 -1.64 0.67
CA GLY A 51 9.67 -0.84 -0.20
C GLY A 51 10.31 0.49 -0.56
N ASP A 52 9.82 1.09 -1.63
CA ASP A 52 10.31 2.38 -2.13
C ASP A 52 9.86 3.55 -1.26
N TYR A 53 8.87 3.38 -0.44
CA TYR A 53 8.28 4.43 0.39
C TYR A 53 8.51 4.13 1.85
N LYS A 54 8.82 5.18 2.60
CA LYS A 54 9.00 5.11 4.05
C LYS A 54 7.83 5.77 4.74
N ASP A 55 7.50 5.31 5.94
CA ASP A 55 6.58 6.05 6.80
C ASP A 55 7.19 7.43 7.07
N HIS A 56 6.37 8.48 7.03
CA HIS A 56 6.85 9.85 7.22
C HIS A 56 7.53 10.03 8.57
N ILE A 57 7.14 9.27 9.60
CA ILE A 57 7.77 9.34 10.92
C ILE A 57 9.25 8.91 10.88
N ASP A 58 9.62 8.08 9.91
CA ASP A 58 11.00 7.61 9.71
C ASP A 58 11.79 8.50 8.75
N ASP A 59 11.15 9.47 8.15
CA ASP A 59 11.77 10.42 7.22
C ASP A 59 11.05 11.76 7.35
N ILE A 60 11.24 12.38 8.50
CA ILE A 60 10.47 13.56 8.89
C ILE A 60 10.79 14.79 8.02
N ASP A 61 11.98 14.81 7.40
CA ASP A 61 12.37 15.90 6.52
C ASP A 61 11.88 15.73 5.09
N GLY A 62 11.29 14.56 4.76
CA GLY A 62 10.74 14.32 3.44
C GLY A 62 9.38 14.94 3.26
N HIS A 63 8.95 15.06 2.00
CA HIS A 63 7.61 15.54 1.68
C HIS A 63 6.59 14.45 1.95
N PRO A 64 5.64 14.65 2.86
CA PRO A 64 4.62 13.63 3.14
C PRO A 64 3.64 13.51 1.98
N ILE A 65 3.36 12.27 1.59
CA ILE A 65 2.39 11.91 0.57
C ILE A 65 1.30 11.09 1.25
N LYS A 66 0.04 11.46 1.02
CA LYS A 66 -1.08 10.71 1.55
C LYS A 66 -1.17 9.36 0.85
N ALA A 67 -1.32 8.29 1.61
CA ALA A 67 -1.42 6.93 1.08
C ALA A 67 -2.47 6.14 1.83
N LEU A 68 -3.05 5.15 1.16
CA LEU A 68 -3.92 4.16 1.78
C LEU A 68 -3.12 2.89 1.98
N HIS A 69 -3.05 2.43 3.22
CA HIS A 69 -2.33 1.22 3.58
C HIS A 69 -3.33 0.10 3.90
N LEU A 70 -3.27 -0.97 3.12
CA LEU A 70 -4.06 -2.17 3.40
C LEU A 70 -3.29 -3.01 4.40
N THR A 71 -3.86 -3.24 5.57
CA THR A 71 -3.18 -3.94 6.66
C THR A 71 -3.47 -5.43 6.62
N ARG A 72 -2.48 -6.22 7.06
CA ARG A 72 -2.66 -7.66 7.22
C ARG A 72 -3.26 -7.98 8.57
#